data_39a4d9770cc8628605cdf11ff305a212
#
_entry.id   39a4d9770cc8628605cdf11ff305a212
#
_cell.length_a   1.000
_cell.length_b   1.000
_cell.length_c   1.000
_cell.angle_alpha   90.00
_cell.angle_beta   90.00
_cell.angle_gamma   90.00
#
_symmetry.space_group_name_H-M   'P 1'
#
loop_
_entity.id
_entity.type
_entity.pdbx_description
1 polymer ?
#
loop_
_entity_poly.entity_id
_entity_poly.type
_entity_poly.pdbx_seq_one_letter_code
_entity_poly.pdbx_strand_id
1 'polypeptide(L)'
;MDDQKNIKPDFSKAGEDSILYKKEEPKTEREKLKELHGKDKIWYLVHYYGLQTIVALAIIGIISFLIIHYVTQKDTALEIMAVNAMQSADNPAGDSGYYNDFLKENGLDPDKSEVLVSSNLGASANENDGASAESIQMIQSRFMTQSVDVFFADYDFFYSLGEFDYLADIREYLPEELLEKYKDDLVYVKSTETGKKYPIGIKLEKNAWVKETGWYPDTCVVGLAEGLKNKDLAVKFIEENIL
;
A
#
# COMPACT_ATOMS: atom_id res chain seq x y z
N MET A 1 79.88 0.56 -60.48
CA MET A 1 78.64 -0.12 -60.66
C MET A 1 78.58 -1.16 -59.55
N ASP A 2 77.99 -0.77 -58.37
CA ASP A 2 77.94 -1.62 -57.21
C ASP A 2 76.55 -2.22 -57.14
N ASP A 3 76.51 -3.56 -57.23
CA ASP A 3 75.34 -4.37 -57.03
C ASP A 3 75.04 -4.45 -55.51
N GLN A 4 74.15 -3.61 -55.00
CA GLN A 4 73.57 -3.82 -53.68
C GLN A 4 72.57 -4.98 -53.73
N LYS A 5 73.04 -6.14 -53.34
CA LYS A 5 72.16 -7.30 -53.03
C LYS A 5 71.26 -6.94 -51.87
N ASN A 6 70.00 -6.71 -52.20
CA ASN A 6 68.93 -6.57 -51.23
C ASN A 6 68.68 -7.93 -50.55
N ILE A 7 69.37 -8.20 -49.43
CA ILE A 7 69.17 -9.39 -48.59
C ILE A 7 67.89 -9.16 -47.76
N LYS A 8 66.80 -9.71 -48.20
CA LYS A 8 65.61 -9.83 -47.38
C LYS A 8 65.89 -10.78 -46.21
N PRO A 9 65.67 -10.38 -44.97
CA PRO A 9 65.83 -11.27 -43.81
C PRO A 9 64.89 -12.48 -43.98
N ASP A 10 65.46 -13.66 -43.94
CA ASP A 10 64.71 -14.92 -43.96
C ASP A 10 64.19 -15.25 -42.53
N PHE A 11 62.95 -15.03 -42.28
CA PHE A 11 62.29 -15.30 -41.01
C PHE A 11 61.85 -16.76 -40.86
N SER A 12 62.08 -17.61 -41.84
CA SER A 12 61.66 -19.04 -41.81
C SER A 12 62.47 -19.89 -40.82
N LYS A 13 63.54 -19.36 -40.24
CA LYS A 13 64.40 -20.01 -39.24
C LYS A 13 64.26 -19.48 -37.82
N ALA A 14 63.32 -18.60 -37.56
CA ALA A 14 63.00 -18.18 -36.21
C ALA A 14 62.24 -19.34 -35.54
N GLY A 15 62.95 -20.15 -34.76
CA GLY A 15 62.32 -21.23 -34.02
C GLY A 15 61.27 -20.70 -33.02
N GLU A 16 60.35 -21.55 -32.57
CA GLU A 16 59.32 -21.26 -31.63
C GLU A 16 59.82 -20.64 -30.30
N ASP A 17 61.11 -20.76 -30.00
CA ASP A 17 61.79 -20.18 -28.84
C ASP A 17 62.34 -18.76 -29.03
N SER A 18 62.10 -18.14 -30.20
CA SER A 18 62.54 -16.73 -30.38
C SER A 18 61.70 -15.79 -29.51
N ILE A 19 62.37 -14.79 -28.93
CA ILE A 19 61.76 -13.76 -28.04
C ILE A 19 60.54 -13.10 -28.71
N LEU A 20 60.46 -13.09 -30.04
CA LEU A 20 59.37 -12.54 -30.84
C LEU A 20 58.08 -13.38 -30.80
N TYR A 21 58.17 -14.66 -30.43
CA TYR A 21 57.05 -15.61 -30.37
C TYR A 21 56.70 -16.11 -28.98
N LYS A 22 57.36 -15.60 -27.92
CA LYS A 22 56.94 -15.88 -26.55
C LYS A 22 55.63 -15.14 -26.26
N LYS A 23 54.53 -15.79 -26.61
CA LYS A 23 53.20 -15.38 -26.16
C LYS A 23 53.15 -15.71 -24.66
N GLU A 24 53.39 -14.69 -23.83
CA GLU A 24 53.15 -14.85 -22.39
C GLU A 24 51.71 -15.30 -22.22
N GLU A 25 51.46 -16.45 -21.57
CA GLU A 25 50.10 -16.88 -21.23
C GLU A 25 49.45 -15.77 -20.39
N PRO A 26 48.22 -15.35 -20.72
CA PRO A 26 47.57 -14.28 -19.98
C PRO A 26 47.42 -14.71 -18.53
N LYS A 27 48.12 -14.00 -17.64
CA LYS A 27 48.03 -14.23 -16.18
C LYS A 27 46.57 -14.20 -15.76
N THR A 28 46.21 -15.20 -14.92
CA THR A 28 44.86 -15.24 -14.34
C THR A 28 44.64 -14.01 -13.44
N GLU A 29 43.37 -13.59 -13.28
CA GLU A 29 43.00 -12.44 -12.41
C GLU A 29 43.57 -12.58 -10.97
N ARG A 30 43.63 -13.82 -10.45
CA ARG A 30 44.21 -14.12 -9.12
C ARG A 30 45.71 -13.87 -9.07
N GLU A 31 46.44 -14.13 -10.15
CA GLU A 31 47.89 -13.89 -10.25
C GLU A 31 48.18 -12.40 -10.34
N LYS A 32 47.40 -11.66 -11.15
CA LYS A 32 47.50 -10.21 -11.23
C LYS A 32 47.24 -9.54 -9.88
N LEU A 33 46.21 -9.96 -9.15
CA LEU A 33 45.87 -9.44 -7.83
C LEU A 33 46.93 -9.77 -6.75
N LYS A 34 47.68 -10.86 -6.90
CA LYS A 34 48.76 -11.21 -5.97
C LYS A 34 50.04 -10.36 -6.19
N GLU A 35 50.27 -9.95 -7.42
CA GLU A 35 51.43 -9.12 -7.79
C GLU A 35 51.22 -7.64 -7.39
N LEU A 36 49.98 -7.18 -7.31
CA LEU A 36 49.67 -5.79 -6.94
C LEU A 36 49.66 -5.61 -5.44
N HIS A 37 50.29 -4.54 -4.94
CA HIS A 37 50.40 -4.17 -3.54
C HIS A 37 49.90 -2.75 -3.25
N GLY A 38 49.37 -2.53 -2.07
CA GLY A 38 48.98 -1.22 -1.60
C GLY A 38 48.00 -0.48 -2.49
N LYS A 39 48.32 0.75 -2.88
CA LYS A 39 47.45 1.66 -3.66
C LYS A 39 47.12 1.11 -5.05
N ASP A 40 48.04 0.41 -5.69
CA ASP A 40 47.83 -0.13 -7.05
C ASP A 40 46.81 -1.24 -7.07
N LYS A 41 46.74 -2.04 -6.01
CA LYS A 41 45.72 -3.07 -5.84
C LYS A 41 44.33 -2.46 -5.64
N ILE A 42 44.21 -1.40 -4.84
CA ILE A 42 42.97 -0.67 -4.64
C ILE A 42 42.51 -0.02 -5.94
N TRP A 43 43.43 0.66 -6.64
CA TRP A 43 43.14 1.31 -7.92
C TRP A 43 42.66 0.31 -8.97
N TYR A 44 43.29 -0.87 -9.07
CA TYR A 44 42.91 -1.94 -9.98
C TYR A 44 41.50 -2.45 -9.66
N LEU A 45 41.21 -2.73 -8.38
CA LEU A 45 39.89 -3.20 -7.96
C LEU A 45 38.80 -2.17 -8.24
N VAL A 46 39.04 -0.90 -7.95
CA VAL A 46 38.06 0.17 -8.20
C VAL A 46 37.84 0.38 -9.70
N HIS A 47 38.90 0.33 -10.48
CA HIS A 47 38.79 0.60 -11.92
C HIS A 47 38.19 -0.57 -12.71
N TYR A 48 38.51 -1.79 -12.31
CA TYR A 48 38.07 -3.00 -13.03
C TYR A 48 36.73 -3.57 -12.50
N TYR A 49 36.53 -3.51 -11.18
CA TYR A 49 35.33 -4.05 -10.54
C TYR A 49 34.38 -2.97 -9.96
N GLY A 50 34.75 -1.70 -10.06
CA GLY A 50 34.00 -0.62 -9.41
C GLY A 50 32.53 -0.59 -9.85
N LEU A 51 32.27 -0.71 -11.14
CA LEU A 51 30.91 -0.73 -11.66
C LEU A 51 30.12 -1.96 -11.16
N GLN A 52 30.73 -3.15 -11.22
CA GLN A 52 30.09 -4.37 -10.76
C GLN A 52 29.83 -4.33 -9.24
N THR A 53 30.73 -3.74 -8.47
CA THR A 53 30.57 -3.56 -7.03
C THR A 53 29.42 -2.61 -6.71
N ILE A 54 29.32 -1.50 -7.43
CA ILE A 54 28.21 -0.53 -7.27
C ILE A 54 26.87 -1.22 -7.60
N VAL A 55 26.81 -1.95 -8.70
CA VAL A 55 25.59 -2.70 -9.09
C VAL A 55 25.22 -3.75 -8.03
N ALA A 56 26.20 -4.51 -7.53
CA ALA A 56 25.97 -5.50 -6.50
C ALA A 56 25.45 -4.87 -5.19
N LEU A 57 26.04 -3.76 -4.75
CA LEU A 57 25.59 -3.01 -3.58
C LEU A 57 24.17 -2.42 -3.78
N ALA A 58 23.87 -1.92 -4.97
CA ALA A 58 22.53 -1.43 -5.30
C ALA A 58 21.49 -2.57 -5.22
N ILE A 59 21.79 -3.74 -5.76
CA ILE A 59 20.92 -4.92 -5.68
C ILE A 59 20.69 -5.33 -4.22
N ILE A 60 21.76 -5.42 -3.42
CA ILE A 60 21.67 -5.75 -1.99
C ILE A 60 20.81 -4.70 -1.26
N GLY A 61 21.01 -3.41 -1.56
CA GLY A 61 20.22 -2.32 -0.99
C GLY A 61 18.73 -2.45 -1.33
N ILE A 62 18.39 -2.74 -2.58
CA ILE A 62 17.00 -2.95 -3.02
C ILE A 62 16.38 -4.16 -2.33
N ILE A 63 17.10 -5.29 -2.29
CA ILE A 63 16.60 -6.50 -1.63
C ILE A 63 16.38 -6.25 -0.13
N SER A 64 17.34 -5.59 0.54
CA SER A 64 17.22 -5.25 1.95
C SER A 64 16.03 -4.32 2.21
N PHE A 65 15.84 -3.32 1.36
CA PHE A 65 14.68 -2.41 1.44
C PHE A 65 13.36 -3.17 1.28
N LEU A 66 13.25 -4.07 0.30
CA LEU A 66 12.05 -4.87 0.09
C LEU A 66 11.76 -5.81 1.27
N ILE A 67 12.80 -6.45 1.84
CA ILE A 67 12.64 -7.31 3.02
C ILE A 67 12.17 -6.49 4.22
N ILE A 68 12.81 -5.35 4.51
CA ILE A 68 12.42 -4.48 5.61
C ILE A 68 10.98 -4.01 5.41
N HIS A 69 10.64 -3.52 4.22
CA HIS A 69 9.29 -3.06 3.91
C HIS A 69 8.25 -4.17 4.14
N TYR A 70 8.49 -5.38 3.64
CA TYR A 70 7.57 -6.51 3.81
C TYR A 70 7.42 -6.96 5.27
N VAL A 71 8.54 -7.01 6.03
CA VAL A 71 8.53 -7.45 7.43
C VAL A 71 7.93 -6.41 8.37
N THR A 72 8.01 -5.12 8.02
CA THR A 72 7.46 -4.02 8.84
C THR A 72 6.05 -3.59 8.45
N GLN A 73 5.50 -4.14 7.37
CA GLN A 73 4.13 -3.87 6.97
C GLN A 73 3.16 -4.51 7.97
N LYS A 74 2.24 -3.70 8.52
CA LYS A 74 1.19 -4.20 9.40
C LYS A 74 0.06 -4.83 8.59
N ASP A 75 -0.58 -5.81 9.17
CA ASP A 75 -1.79 -6.41 8.61
C ASP A 75 -2.99 -5.48 8.88
N THR A 76 -3.76 -5.18 7.86
CA THR A 76 -5.00 -4.40 8.01
C THR A 76 -6.05 -5.26 8.72
N ALA A 77 -6.32 -4.93 9.97
CA ALA A 77 -7.31 -5.62 10.80
C ALA A 77 -8.74 -5.10 10.55
N LEU A 78 -8.87 -3.82 10.25
CA LEU A 78 -10.15 -3.18 9.94
C LEU A 78 -9.90 -2.04 8.95
N GLU A 79 -10.73 -1.91 7.93
CA GLU A 79 -10.70 -0.75 7.03
C GLU A 79 -11.93 0.14 7.20
N ILE A 80 -11.68 1.39 7.60
CA ILE A 80 -12.69 2.43 7.77
C ILE A 80 -12.58 3.41 6.62
N MET A 81 -13.66 3.64 5.90
CA MET A 81 -13.74 4.67 4.87
C MET A 81 -14.76 5.74 5.28
N ALA A 82 -14.33 6.99 5.32
CA ALA A 82 -15.18 8.14 5.61
C ALA A 82 -15.14 9.10 4.40
N VAL A 83 -16.23 9.17 3.66
CA VAL A 83 -16.35 10.02 2.48
C VAL A 83 -17.00 11.35 2.89
N ASN A 84 -16.52 12.45 2.30
CA ASN A 84 -16.92 13.81 2.63
C ASN A 84 -16.63 14.22 4.09
N ALA A 85 -15.69 13.49 4.73
CA ALA A 85 -15.23 13.85 6.06
C ALA A 85 -14.46 15.17 6.03
N MET A 86 -14.70 16.03 7.02
CA MET A 86 -13.97 17.28 7.19
C MET A 86 -12.51 16.97 7.53
N GLN A 87 -11.59 17.51 6.74
CA GLN A 87 -10.16 17.33 6.99
C GLN A 87 -9.70 18.39 8.01
N SER A 88 -9.19 17.93 9.13
CA SER A 88 -8.53 18.76 10.13
C SER A 88 -7.21 18.12 10.54
N ALA A 89 -6.16 18.92 10.65
CA ALA A 89 -4.86 18.45 11.15
C ALA A 89 -4.93 17.91 12.58
N ASP A 90 -5.95 18.35 13.34
CA ASP A 90 -6.15 17.98 14.74
C ASP A 90 -7.13 16.79 14.90
N ASN A 91 -7.56 16.19 13.79
CA ASN A 91 -8.52 15.06 13.83
C ASN A 91 -7.80 13.75 14.19
N PRO A 92 -7.95 13.23 15.41
CA PRO A 92 -7.24 12.04 15.85
C PRO A 92 -7.72 10.77 15.12
N ALA A 93 -8.97 10.72 14.69
CA ALA A 93 -9.57 9.53 14.09
C ALA A 93 -9.09 9.27 12.65
N GLY A 94 -8.36 10.20 12.04
CA GLY A 94 -7.66 10.00 10.79
C GLY A 94 -6.33 9.25 10.93
N ASP A 95 -5.81 9.10 12.16
CA ASP A 95 -4.57 8.41 12.47
C ASP A 95 -4.86 6.97 12.91
N SER A 96 -4.19 5.99 12.30
CA SER A 96 -4.31 4.57 12.68
C SER A 96 -3.95 4.32 14.16
N GLY A 97 -3.07 5.15 14.74
CA GLY A 97 -2.69 5.08 16.15
C GLY A 97 -3.83 5.36 17.13
N TYR A 98 -4.84 6.12 16.72
CA TYR A 98 -6.06 6.39 17.51
C TYR A 98 -6.78 5.10 17.90
N TYR A 99 -6.70 4.07 17.06
CA TYR A 99 -7.40 2.79 17.27
C TYR A 99 -6.57 1.72 17.98
N ASN A 100 -5.39 2.06 18.49
CA ASN A 100 -4.50 1.09 19.14
C ASN A 100 -5.13 0.42 20.37
N ASP A 101 -5.92 1.14 21.16
CA ASP A 101 -6.57 0.57 22.34
C ASP A 101 -7.70 -0.37 21.92
N PHE A 102 -8.51 0.01 20.94
CA PHE A 102 -9.50 -0.89 20.33
C PHE A 102 -8.86 -2.19 19.80
N LEU A 103 -7.71 -2.14 19.12
CA LEU A 103 -7.00 -3.33 18.67
C LEU A 103 -6.57 -4.21 19.84
N LYS A 104 -5.99 -3.63 20.91
CA LYS A 104 -5.56 -4.39 22.11
C LYS A 104 -6.73 -5.05 22.83
N GLU A 105 -7.85 -4.34 23.01
CA GLU A 105 -9.07 -4.86 23.65
C GLU A 105 -9.66 -6.04 22.87
N ASN A 106 -9.44 -6.05 21.54
CA ASN A 106 -9.83 -7.15 20.67
C ASN A 106 -8.73 -8.20 20.45
N GLY A 107 -7.66 -8.18 21.27
CA GLY A 107 -6.60 -9.21 21.27
C GLY A 107 -5.61 -9.09 20.11
N LEU A 108 -5.57 -7.95 19.42
CA LEU A 108 -4.65 -7.67 18.33
C LEU A 108 -3.44 -6.86 18.82
N ASP A 109 -2.29 -7.11 18.22
CA ASP A 109 -1.05 -6.41 18.53
C ASP A 109 -0.91 -5.18 17.60
N PRO A 110 -0.96 -3.94 18.12
CA PRO A 110 -0.86 -2.73 17.30
C PRO A 110 0.48 -2.57 16.58
N ASP A 111 1.50 -3.33 16.95
CA ASP A 111 2.77 -3.34 16.21
C ASP A 111 2.71 -4.20 14.94
N LYS A 112 1.74 -5.11 14.86
CA LYS A 112 1.54 -6.05 13.75
C LYS A 112 0.26 -5.82 12.97
N SER A 113 -0.72 -5.16 13.59
CA SER A 113 -2.04 -4.92 12.99
C SER A 113 -2.38 -3.43 13.07
N GLU A 114 -3.17 -2.97 12.11
CA GLU A 114 -3.62 -1.59 12.08
C GLU A 114 -5.08 -1.47 11.64
N VAL A 115 -5.72 -0.37 12.04
CA VAL A 115 -6.96 0.11 11.44
C VAL A 115 -6.59 1.07 10.32
N LEU A 116 -6.88 0.70 9.09
CA LEU A 116 -6.64 1.57 7.94
C LEU A 116 -7.80 2.54 7.78
N VAL A 117 -7.50 3.83 7.80
CA VAL A 117 -8.50 4.90 7.68
C VAL A 117 -8.33 5.65 6.38
N SER A 118 -9.40 5.76 5.62
CA SER A 118 -9.48 6.54 4.38
C SER A 118 -10.53 7.62 4.53
N SER A 119 -10.13 8.84 4.91
CA SER A 119 -11.03 9.97 5.16
C SER A 119 -10.85 11.16 4.21
N ASN A 120 -9.92 11.09 3.27
CA ASN A 120 -9.58 12.18 2.35
C ASN A 120 -10.32 12.12 1.00
N LEU A 121 -11.41 11.36 0.93
CA LEU A 121 -12.20 11.17 -0.29
C LEU A 121 -13.41 12.09 -0.28
N GLY A 122 -13.58 12.85 -1.37
CA GLY A 122 -14.76 13.67 -1.61
C GLY A 122 -15.61 13.09 -2.73
N ALA A 123 -16.91 12.95 -2.52
CA ALA A 123 -17.85 12.47 -3.52
C ALA A 123 -19.23 13.15 -3.36
N SER A 124 -19.99 13.27 -4.44
CA SER A 124 -21.34 13.80 -4.43
C SER A 124 -22.30 12.85 -5.13
N ALA A 125 -23.51 12.76 -4.62
CA ALA A 125 -24.61 12.08 -5.30
C ALA A 125 -25.04 12.80 -6.59
N ASN A 126 -24.69 14.08 -6.74
CA ASN A 126 -24.98 14.88 -7.94
C ASN A 126 -23.73 14.97 -8.82
N GLU A 127 -23.81 14.48 -10.05
CA GLU A 127 -22.72 14.51 -11.04
C GLU A 127 -22.13 15.91 -11.31
N ASN A 128 -22.85 16.99 -10.91
CA ASN A 128 -22.44 18.37 -11.13
C ASN A 128 -21.70 19.02 -9.94
N ASP A 129 -21.60 18.36 -8.79
CA ASP A 129 -21.05 18.94 -7.56
C ASP A 129 -19.58 18.56 -7.32
N GLY A 130 -18.73 18.64 -8.32
CA GLY A 130 -17.29 18.79 -8.15
C GLY A 130 -16.52 17.69 -7.41
N ALA A 131 -17.14 16.55 -7.08
CA ALA A 131 -16.41 15.37 -6.65
C ALA A 131 -15.47 14.93 -7.76
N SER A 132 -14.20 14.73 -7.47
CA SER A 132 -13.28 14.29 -8.51
C SER A 132 -13.70 12.89 -8.99
N ALA A 133 -13.73 12.68 -10.30
CA ALA A 133 -13.97 11.37 -10.89
C ALA A 133 -13.00 10.32 -10.34
N GLU A 134 -11.80 10.73 -9.96
CA GLU A 134 -10.78 9.92 -9.33
C GLU A 134 -11.21 9.40 -7.94
N SER A 135 -11.81 10.25 -7.09
CA SER A 135 -12.34 9.84 -5.79
C SER A 135 -13.45 8.82 -5.93
N ILE A 136 -14.40 9.05 -6.84
CA ILE A 136 -15.51 8.11 -7.10
C ILE A 136 -14.95 6.76 -7.58
N GLN A 137 -14.03 6.77 -8.53
CA GLN A 137 -13.41 5.56 -9.05
C GLN A 137 -12.65 4.80 -7.93
N MET A 138 -11.96 5.51 -7.05
CA MET A 138 -11.26 4.93 -5.91
C MET A 138 -12.24 4.28 -4.93
N ILE A 139 -13.34 4.98 -4.57
CA ILE A 139 -14.38 4.45 -3.69
C ILE A 139 -14.97 3.17 -4.28
N GLN A 140 -15.40 3.20 -5.54
CA GLN A 140 -15.95 2.02 -6.21
C GLN A 140 -14.96 0.86 -6.27
N SER A 141 -13.69 1.13 -6.60
CA SER A 141 -12.66 0.10 -6.64
C SER A 141 -12.48 -0.59 -5.28
N ARG A 142 -12.51 0.17 -4.17
CA ARG A 142 -12.36 -0.38 -2.82
C ARG A 142 -13.55 -1.26 -2.42
N PHE A 143 -14.77 -0.87 -2.76
CA PHE A 143 -15.95 -1.72 -2.56
C PHE A 143 -15.87 -3.00 -3.41
N MET A 144 -15.52 -2.89 -4.69
CA MET A 144 -15.39 -4.04 -5.59
C MET A 144 -14.31 -5.02 -5.14
N THR A 145 -13.24 -4.55 -4.51
CA THR A 145 -12.16 -5.40 -3.96
C THR A 145 -12.42 -5.87 -2.55
N GLN A 146 -13.59 -5.50 -1.98
CA GLN A 146 -13.97 -5.83 -0.60
C GLN A 146 -12.91 -5.40 0.41
N SER A 147 -12.31 -4.21 0.21
CA SER A 147 -11.33 -3.64 1.13
C SER A 147 -11.91 -2.59 2.07
N VAL A 148 -13.22 -2.45 2.14
CA VAL A 148 -13.92 -1.60 3.11
C VAL A 148 -14.72 -2.49 4.04
N ASP A 149 -14.58 -2.27 5.35
CA ASP A 149 -15.39 -2.94 6.36
C ASP A 149 -16.47 -2.00 6.91
N VAL A 150 -16.06 -0.81 7.39
CA VAL A 150 -16.98 0.20 7.94
C VAL A 150 -16.97 1.45 7.06
N PHE A 151 -18.16 1.93 6.73
CA PHE A 151 -18.33 3.05 5.83
C PHE A 151 -19.11 4.20 6.49
N PHE A 152 -18.57 5.41 6.35
CA PHE A 152 -19.21 6.66 6.80
C PHE A 152 -19.37 7.61 5.62
N ALA A 153 -20.51 8.27 5.52
CA ALA A 153 -20.71 9.37 4.58
C ALA A 153 -21.86 10.30 5.06
N ASP A 154 -22.02 11.45 4.39
CA ASP A 154 -23.27 12.18 4.43
C ASP A 154 -24.42 11.33 3.87
N TYR A 155 -25.65 11.71 4.24
CA TYR A 155 -26.84 10.92 3.92
C TYR A 155 -27.03 10.68 2.43
N ASP A 156 -26.87 11.70 1.60
CA ASP A 156 -27.19 11.61 0.17
C ASP A 156 -26.23 10.68 -0.57
N PHE A 157 -24.94 10.78 -0.27
CA PHE A 157 -23.94 9.91 -0.88
C PHE A 157 -24.06 8.48 -0.36
N PHE A 158 -24.28 8.33 0.96
CA PHE A 158 -24.48 7.01 1.59
C PHE A 158 -25.67 6.27 0.97
N TYR A 159 -26.80 6.97 0.82
CA TYR A 159 -28.01 6.42 0.21
C TYR A 159 -27.77 5.99 -1.24
N SER A 160 -27.10 6.82 -2.04
CA SER A 160 -26.81 6.49 -3.44
C SER A 160 -25.98 5.23 -3.61
N LEU A 161 -24.97 5.01 -2.74
CA LEU A 161 -24.20 3.75 -2.76
C LEU A 161 -25.04 2.54 -2.40
N GLY A 162 -25.98 2.69 -1.46
CA GLY A 162 -26.89 1.61 -1.07
C GLY A 162 -27.81 1.18 -2.23
N GLU A 163 -28.24 2.09 -3.08
CA GLU A 163 -29.06 1.75 -4.25
C GLU A 163 -28.34 0.82 -5.24
N PHE A 164 -27.02 0.84 -5.25
CA PHE A 164 -26.17 -0.03 -6.08
C PHE A 164 -25.61 -1.25 -5.34
N ASP A 165 -26.22 -1.60 -4.21
CA ASP A 165 -25.88 -2.79 -3.42
C ASP A 165 -24.41 -2.86 -2.94
N TYR A 166 -23.75 -1.71 -2.77
CA TYR A 166 -22.42 -1.65 -2.17
C TYR A 166 -22.42 -1.78 -0.64
N LEU A 167 -23.58 -1.59 -0.02
CA LEU A 167 -23.76 -1.62 1.44
C LEU A 167 -24.59 -2.81 1.86
N ALA A 168 -24.18 -3.46 2.93
CA ALA A 168 -24.79 -4.65 3.47
C ALA A 168 -26.12 -4.36 4.15
N ASP A 169 -26.99 -5.37 4.19
CA ASP A 169 -28.15 -5.39 5.10
C ASP A 169 -27.64 -5.53 6.54
N ILE A 170 -27.67 -4.42 7.30
CA ILE A 170 -27.11 -4.41 8.66
C ILE A 170 -27.80 -5.38 9.63
N ARG A 171 -28.99 -5.89 9.30
CA ARG A 171 -29.69 -6.93 10.11
C ARG A 171 -28.97 -8.28 10.10
N GLU A 172 -28.13 -8.51 9.10
CA GLU A 172 -27.33 -9.75 9.02
C GLU A 172 -26.10 -9.71 9.93
N TYR A 173 -25.78 -8.54 10.44
CA TYR A 173 -24.53 -8.26 11.16
C TYR A 173 -24.75 -7.75 12.58
N LEU A 174 -25.63 -6.77 12.76
CA LEU A 174 -25.84 -6.13 14.06
C LEU A 174 -26.88 -6.89 14.90
N PRO A 175 -26.72 -6.94 16.24
CA PRO A 175 -27.70 -7.53 17.16
C PRO A 175 -29.07 -6.87 17.07
N GLU A 176 -30.11 -7.66 17.24
CA GLU A 176 -31.51 -7.19 17.20
C GLU A 176 -31.78 -6.07 18.24
N GLU A 177 -31.20 -6.19 19.43
CA GLU A 177 -31.32 -5.18 20.50
C GLU A 177 -30.80 -3.81 20.04
N LEU A 178 -29.71 -3.78 19.28
CA LEU A 178 -29.12 -2.57 18.76
C LEU A 178 -30.00 -1.98 17.65
N LEU A 179 -30.49 -2.82 16.75
CA LEU A 179 -31.39 -2.41 15.67
C LEU A 179 -32.70 -1.81 16.24
N GLU A 180 -33.25 -2.38 17.30
CA GLU A 180 -34.46 -1.86 17.96
C GLU A 180 -34.15 -0.52 18.68
N LYS A 181 -32.98 -0.38 19.32
CA LYS A 181 -32.55 0.86 19.97
C LYS A 181 -32.46 2.03 18.96
N TYR A 182 -32.00 1.76 17.76
CA TYR A 182 -31.79 2.77 16.70
C TYR A 182 -32.83 2.69 15.57
N LYS A 183 -33.98 2.07 15.80
CA LYS A 183 -34.99 1.83 14.76
C LYS A 183 -35.46 3.07 14.01
N ASP A 184 -35.50 4.23 14.70
CA ASP A 184 -35.95 5.50 14.14
C ASP A 184 -34.84 6.18 13.32
N ASP A 185 -33.58 5.75 13.49
CA ASP A 185 -32.40 6.25 12.80
C ASP A 185 -31.91 5.30 11.67
N LEU A 186 -32.61 4.17 11.44
CA LEU A 186 -32.24 3.26 10.38
C LEU A 186 -32.45 3.87 8.98
N VAL A 187 -31.43 3.83 8.18
CA VAL A 187 -31.47 4.26 6.79
C VAL A 187 -31.81 3.08 5.88
N TYR A 188 -32.96 3.15 5.22
CA TYR A 188 -33.45 2.10 4.34
C TYR A 188 -33.24 2.47 2.88
N VAL A 189 -32.79 1.51 2.09
CA VAL A 189 -32.67 1.63 0.64
C VAL A 189 -33.55 0.57 -0.03
N LYS A 190 -33.87 0.79 -1.30
CA LYS A 190 -34.44 -0.21 -2.19
C LYS A 190 -33.39 -0.59 -3.22
N SER A 191 -32.91 -1.84 -3.16
CA SER A 191 -31.96 -2.37 -4.13
C SER A 191 -32.46 -2.18 -5.56
N THR A 192 -31.62 -1.65 -6.45
CA THR A 192 -31.92 -1.51 -7.87
C THR A 192 -31.90 -2.87 -8.56
N GLU A 193 -31.12 -3.81 -8.08
CA GLU A 193 -31.00 -5.16 -8.65
C GLU A 193 -32.14 -6.07 -8.25
N THR A 194 -32.43 -6.14 -6.93
CA THR A 194 -33.41 -7.10 -6.40
C THR A 194 -34.78 -6.52 -6.12
N GLY A 195 -34.90 -5.18 -6.02
CA GLY A 195 -36.09 -4.46 -5.63
C GLY A 195 -36.50 -4.63 -4.17
N LYS A 196 -35.72 -5.31 -3.35
CA LYS A 196 -35.95 -5.50 -1.90
C LYS A 196 -35.61 -4.24 -1.13
N LYS A 197 -36.36 -3.97 -0.07
CA LYS A 197 -36.08 -2.88 0.87
C LYS A 197 -35.43 -3.44 2.12
N TYR A 198 -34.26 -2.88 2.50
CA TYR A 198 -33.50 -3.27 3.68
C TYR A 198 -32.75 -2.09 4.29
N PRO A 199 -32.40 -2.13 5.60
CA PRO A 199 -31.61 -1.10 6.24
C PRO A 199 -30.13 -1.30 5.91
N ILE A 200 -29.48 -0.21 5.48
CA ILE A 200 -28.06 -0.20 5.07
C ILE A 200 -27.15 0.48 6.08
N GLY A 201 -27.70 1.21 7.05
CA GLY A 201 -26.90 1.96 8.01
C GLY A 201 -27.74 2.61 9.08
N ILE A 202 -27.05 3.27 10.01
CA ILE A 202 -27.61 4.03 11.11
C ILE A 202 -27.21 5.49 11.00
N LYS A 203 -28.18 6.40 11.04
CA LYS A 203 -27.95 7.83 11.05
C LYS A 203 -27.44 8.25 12.44
N LEU A 204 -26.31 8.92 12.46
CA LEU A 204 -25.68 9.45 13.66
C LEU A 204 -25.93 10.96 13.73
N GLU A 205 -26.85 11.36 14.61
CA GLU A 205 -27.15 12.76 14.88
C GLU A 205 -26.65 13.14 16.27
N LYS A 206 -25.81 14.18 16.37
CA LYS A 206 -25.21 14.64 17.63
C LYS A 206 -24.53 13.56 18.46
N ASN A 207 -24.11 12.50 17.81
CA ASN A 207 -23.41 11.36 18.40
C ASN A 207 -22.09 11.82 19.04
N ALA A 208 -21.66 11.15 20.12
CA ALA A 208 -20.43 11.49 20.83
C ALA A 208 -19.20 11.33 19.94
N TRP A 209 -19.13 10.21 19.19
CA TRP A 209 -18.04 9.91 18.28
C TRP A 209 -17.95 10.92 17.12
N VAL A 210 -19.09 11.31 16.55
CA VAL A 210 -19.13 12.34 15.48
C VAL A 210 -18.58 13.69 15.98
N LYS A 211 -18.88 14.05 17.22
CA LYS A 211 -18.37 15.28 17.84
C LYS A 211 -16.87 15.19 18.15
N GLU A 212 -16.41 14.06 18.64
CA GLU A 212 -15.02 13.84 19.00
C GLU A 212 -14.12 13.83 17.76
N THR A 213 -14.53 13.11 16.71
CA THR A 213 -13.77 13.04 15.46
C THR A 213 -13.84 14.32 14.65
N GLY A 214 -14.95 15.07 14.74
CA GLY A 214 -15.17 16.25 13.93
C GLY A 214 -15.22 15.99 12.44
N TRP A 215 -15.40 14.75 12.00
CA TRP A 215 -15.47 14.39 10.60
C TRP A 215 -16.69 14.96 9.89
N TYR A 216 -17.79 15.07 10.62
CA TYR A 216 -19.04 15.62 10.08
C TYR A 216 -19.58 16.70 11.04
N PRO A 217 -20.08 17.85 10.51
CA PRO A 217 -20.47 18.97 11.37
C PRO A 217 -21.68 18.64 12.24
N ASP A 218 -22.65 17.91 11.72
CA ASP A 218 -23.91 17.65 12.40
C ASP A 218 -24.29 16.17 12.36
N THR A 219 -24.35 15.56 11.17
CA THR A 219 -24.87 14.23 10.97
C THR A 219 -24.05 13.47 9.93
N CYS A 220 -23.94 12.16 10.11
CA CYS A 220 -23.49 11.24 9.08
C CYS A 220 -24.28 9.94 9.18
N VAL A 221 -24.04 9.02 8.26
CA VAL A 221 -24.54 7.65 8.31
C VAL A 221 -23.36 6.71 8.41
N VAL A 222 -23.48 5.70 9.29
CA VAL A 222 -22.53 4.59 9.38
C VAL A 222 -23.20 3.30 8.93
N GLY A 223 -22.47 2.48 8.21
CA GLY A 223 -22.90 1.15 7.82
C GLY A 223 -21.74 0.23 7.51
N LEU A 224 -22.06 -0.95 7.06
CA LEU A 224 -21.12 -2.00 6.71
C LEU A 224 -21.09 -2.18 5.18
N ALA A 225 -19.90 -2.42 4.64
CA ALA A 225 -19.77 -2.72 3.22
C ALA A 225 -20.30 -4.12 2.91
N GLU A 226 -20.83 -4.30 1.71
CA GLU A 226 -21.20 -5.63 1.24
C GLU A 226 -19.95 -6.49 1.04
N GLY A 227 -19.97 -7.73 1.55
CA GLY A 227 -18.85 -8.65 1.46
C GLY A 227 -17.63 -8.26 2.29
N LEU A 228 -17.80 -7.48 3.38
CA LEU A 228 -16.71 -7.09 4.30
C LEU A 228 -15.93 -8.33 4.79
N LYS A 229 -14.60 -8.14 4.98
CA LYS A 229 -13.69 -9.24 5.36
C LYS A 229 -13.63 -9.48 6.85
N ASN A 230 -13.69 -8.42 7.64
CA ASN A 230 -13.45 -8.46 9.09
C ASN A 230 -14.75 -8.24 9.87
N LYS A 231 -15.74 -9.08 9.60
CA LYS A 231 -17.10 -8.98 10.14
C LYS A 231 -17.14 -8.72 11.66
N ASP A 232 -16.51 -9.61 12.44
CA ASP A 232 -16.61 -9.56 13.90
C ASP A 232 -15.99 -8.27 14.47
N LEU A 233 -14.88 -7.81 13.88
CA LEU A 233 -14.20 -6.60 14.31
C LEU A 233 -14.97 -5.35 13.87
N ALA A 234 -15.56 -5.35 12.68
CA ALA A 234 -16.39 -4.26 12.20
C ALA A 234 -17.65 -4.06 13.03
N VAL A 235 -18.32 -5.15 13.41
CA VAL A 235 -19.49 -5.11 14.30
C VAL A 235 -19.11 -4.56 15.67
N LYS A 236 -18.06 -5.08 16.30
CA LYS A 236 -17.54 -4.58 17.58
C LYS A 236 -17.15 -3.11 17.52
N PHE A 237 -16.51 -2.70 16.42
CA PHE A 237 -16.14 -1.29 16.25
C PHE A 237 -17.38 -0.38 16.29
N ILE A 238 -18.46 -0.76 15.60
CA ILE A 238 -19.71 -0.02 15.61
C ILE A 238 -20.34 -0.02 17.01
N GLU A 239 -20.39 -1.17 17.70
CA GLU A 239 -20.99 -1.32 19.01
C GLU A 239 -20.25 -0.54 20.11
N GLU A 240 -18.95 -0.64 20.15
CA GLU A 240 -18.11 -0.13 21.25
C GLU A 240 -17.69 1.31 21.08
N ASN A 241 -17.52 1.77 19.84
CA ASN A 241 -16.97 3.11 19.58
C ASN A 241 -18.00 4.08 18.98
N ILE A 242 -19.04 3.58 18.32
CA ILE A 242 -19.97 4.44 17.58
C ILE A 242 -21.32 4.57 18.29
N LEU A 243 -21.89 3.49 18.81
CA LEU A 243 -23.24 3.41 19.33
C LEU A 243 -23.31 3.26 20.85
#